data_64c534320efe7dc6decf73c9ade5a4c7
#
_entry.id   64c534320efe7dc6decf73c9ade5a4c7
#
_cell.length_a   1.000
_cell.length_b   1.000
_cell.length_c   1.000
_cell.angle_alpha   90.00
_cell.angle_beta   90.00
_cell.angle_gamma   90.00
#
_symmetry.space_group_name_H-M   'P 1'
#
loop_
_entity.id
_entity.type
_entity.pdbx_description
1 polymer ?
#
loop_
_entity_poly.entity_id
_entity_poly.type
_entity_poly.pdbx_seq_one_letter_code
_entity_poly.pdbx_strand_id
1 'polypeptide(L)'
;AVYVHAERRLSQGLSLCIFAEGLVTSPEITLAPFKNGAFSLAIQYQIPIVPITLPDCKKRFPFQFSYKYWVGKPGIVRATIHPQIETKGYTSKDVQRLKAEVHELLCDKLKAEGYA
;
A
#
# COMPACT_ATOMS: atom_id res chain seq x y z
N ALA A 1 -14.33 -12.49 -6.44
CA ALA A 1 -13.48 -13.67 -6.29
C ALA A 1 -12.26 -13.42 -5.39
N VAL A 2 -11.58 -12.28 -5.56
CA VAL A 2 -10.38 -11.95 -4.76
C VAL A 2 -10.71 -11.84 -3.26
N TYR A 3 -11.83 -11.22 -2.92
CA TYR A 3 -12.24 -11.05 -1.53
C TYR A 3 -12.55 -12.37 -0.83
N VAL A 4 -13.16 -13.32 -1.52
CA VAL A 4 -13.47 -14.64 -0.95
C VAL A 4 -12.20 -15.36 -0.52
N HIS A 5 -11.15 -15.31 -1.34
CA HIS A 5 -9.86 -15.90 -0.99
C HIS A 5 -9.19 -15.17 0.18
N ALA A 6 -9.27 -13.85 0.20
CA ALA A 6 -8.73 -13.03 1.28
C ALA A 6 -9.43 -13.36 2.61
N GLU A 7 -10.76 -13.39 2.61
CA GLU A 7 -11.54 -13.73 3.79
C GLU A 7 -11.22 -15.14 4.32
N ARG A 8 -11.08 -16.10 3.43
CA ARG A 8 -10.71 -17.47 3.79
C ARG A 8 -9.34 -17.52 4.48
N ARG A 9 -8.36 -16.75 3.97
CA ARG A 9 -7.03 -16.69 4.56
C ARG A 9 -7.04 -16.03 5.93
N LEU A 10 -7.76 -14.94 6.07
CA LEU A 10 -7.91 -14.25 7.35
C LEU A 10 -8.60 -15.12 8.40
N SER A 11 -9.62 -15.88 8.02
CA SER A 11 -10.29 -16.81 8.93
C SER A 11 -9.38 -17.94 9.42
N GLN A 12 -8.33 -18.25 8.68
CA GLN A 12 -7.30 -19.22 9.05
C GLN A 12 -6.19 -18.62 9.93
N GLY A 13 -6.31 -17.35 10.31
CA GLY A 13 -5.30 -16.65 11.12
C GLY A 13 -4.07 -16.20 10.33
N LEU A 14 -4.14 -16.19 9.01
CA LEU A 14 -3.05 -15.76 8.15
C LEU A 14 -3.09 -14.25 7.91
N SER A 15 -1.92 -13.66 7.71
CA SER A 15 -1.80 -12.27 7.32
C SER A 15 -1.93 -12.11 5.81
N LEU A 16 -2.35 -10.92 5.36
CA LEU A 16 -2.43 -10.57 3.95
C LEU A 16 -1.51 -9.40 3.64
N CYS A 17 -0.83 -9.48 2.52
CA CYS A 17 -0.10 -8.36 1.94
C CYS A 17 -0.91 -7.82 0.75
N ILE A 18 -1.27 -6.54 0.79
CA ILE A 18 -2.12 -5.92 -0.24
C ILE A 18 -1.46 -4.63 -0.72
N PHE A 19 -1.36 -4.47 -2.03
CA PHE A 19 -0.97 -3.21 -2.65
C PHE A 19 -2.22 -2.35 -2.82
N ALA A 20 -2.40 -1.39 -1.92
CA ALA A 20 -3.64 -0.62 -1.81
C ALA A 20 -3.94 0.26 -3.03
N GLU A 21 -2.93 0.65 -3.78
CA GLU A 21 -3.11 1.39 -5.03
C GLU A 21 -3.78 0.56 -6.13
N GLY A 22 -3.52 -0.75 -6.13
CA GLY A 22 -4.11 -1.70 -7.08
C GLY A 22 -3.65 -1.55 -8.53
N LEU A 23 -2.65 -0.71 -8.79
CA LEU A 23 -2.08 -0.49 -10.11
C LEU A 23 -0.67 0.09 -10.00
N VAL A 24 0.07 0.06 -11.11
CA VAL A 24 1.35 0.75 -11.23
C VAL A 24 1.09 2.13 -11.80
N THR A 25 1.49 3.17 -11.07
CA THR A 25 1.23 4.55 -11.46
C THR A 25 2.31 5.11 -12.38
N SER A 26 1.97 6.17 -13.12
CA SER A 26 2.95 6.92 -13.91
C SER A 26 4.00 7.58 -13.02
N PRO A 27 5.19 7.89 -13.56
CA PRO A 27 6.29 8.46 -12.76
C PRO A 27 5.96 9.78 -12.06
N GLU A 28 5.03 10.56 -12.60
CA GLU A 28 4.65 11.85 -12.04
C GLU A 28 3.83 11.73 -10.75
N ILE A 29 3.20 10.59 -10.53
CA ILE A 29 2.36 10.36 -9.37
C ILE A 29 3.17 9.73 -8.27
N THR A 30 3.32 10.41 -7.14
CA THR A 30 4.07 9.91 -5.99
C THR A 30 3.36 8.71 -5.38
N LEU A 31 2.06 8.81 -5.17
CA LEU A 31 1.25 7.74 -4.59
C LEU A 31 -0.19 7.89 -5.10
N ALA A 32 -0.70 6.87 -5.75
CA ALA A 32 -2.07 6.88 -6.26
C ALA A 32 -3.10 6.79 -5.12
N PRO A 33 -4.34 7.22 -5.35
CA PRO A 33 -5.41 7.02 -4.38
C PRO A 33 -5.59 5.54 -4.06
N PHE A 34 -5.79 5.23 -2.79
CA PHE A 34 -5.99 3.85 -2.35
C PHE A 34 -7.40 3.37 -2.64
N LYS A 35 -7.50 2.07 -2.93
CA LYS A 35 -8.80 1.39 -3.05
C LYS A 35 -9.29 0.97 -1.66
N ASN A 36 -10.61 0.85 -1.53
CA ASN A 36 -11.24 0.59 -0.23
C ASN A 36 -11.05 -0.82 0.31
N GLY A 37 -10.73 -1.78 -0.57
CA GLY A 37 -10.77 -3.20 -0.24
C GLY A 37 -9.97 -3.63 0.98
N ALA A 38 -8.70 -3.23 1.06
CA ALA A 38 -7.84 -3.58 2.18
C ALA A 38 -8.36 -3.02 3.51
N PHE A 39 -8.83 -1.78 3.49
CA PHE A 39 -9.32 -1.08 4.68
C PHE A 39 -10.66 -1.65 5.15
N SER A 40 -11.54 -1.98 4.20
CA SER A 40 -12.81 -2.64 4.50
C SER A 40 -12.61 -4.01 5.15
N LEU A 41 -11.68 -4.81 4.64
CA LEU A 41 -11.33 -6.11 5.22
C LEU A 41 -10.75 -5.95 6.63
N ALA A 42 -9.83 -5.01 6.81
CA ALA A 42 -9.22 -4.78 8.12
C ALA A 42 -10.26 -4.39 9.18
N ILE A 43 -11.20 -3.54 8.82
CA ILE A 43 -12.28 -3.12 9.72
C ILE A 43 -13.26 -4.27 9.97
N GLN A 44 -13.64 -5.01 8.94
CA GLN A 44 -14.57 -6.13 9.05
C GLN A 44 -14.06 -7.21 10.00
N TYR A 45 -12.76 -7.52 9.93
CA TYR A 45 -12.14 -8.54 10.78
C TYR A 45 -11.45 -7.97 12.01
N GLN A 46 -11.51 -6.65 12.24
CA GLN A 46 -10.89 -5.95 13.38
C GLN A 46 -9.41 -6.30 13.54
N ILE A 47 -8.69 -6.35 12.44
CA ILE A 47 -7.25 -6.64 12.42
C ILE A 47 -6.45 -5.37 12.17
N PRO A 48 -5.25 -5.24 12.75
CA PRO A 48 -4.42 -4.06 12.54
C PRO A 48 -3.85 -3.99 11.13
N ILE A 49 -3.56 -2.77 10.68
CA ILE A 49 -2.88 -2.50 9.43
C ILE A 49 -1.43 -2.11 9.73
N VAL A 50 -0.49 -2.71 9.02
CA VAL A 50 0.92 -2.34 9.08
C VAL A 50 1.32 -1.70 7.75
N PRO A 51 1.40 -0.36 7.68
CA PRO A 51 1.82 0.31 6.46
C PRO A 51 3.31 0.06 6.19
N ILE A 52 3.65 -0.18 4.93
CA ILE A 52 5.02 -0.39 4.48
C ILE A 52 5.30 0.54 3.31
N THR A 53 6.37 1.34 3.40
CA THR A 53 6.82 2.22 2.32
C THR A 53 8.02 1.60 1.62
N LEU A 54 7.98 1.57 0.29
CA LEU A 54 9.04 1.06 -0.56
C LEU A 54 9.55 2.20 -1.46
N PRO A 55 10.41 3.10 -0.95
CA PRO A 55 10.77 4.31 -1.68
C PRO A 55 11.61 4.07 -2.94
N ASP A 56 12.30 2.97 -3.03
CA ASP A 56 13.24 2.73 -4.13
C ASP A 56 12.62 1.98 -5.32
N CYS A 57 11.38 1.53 -5.23
CA CYS A 57 10.75 0.70 -6.28
C CYS A 57 10.72 1.42 -7.64
N LYS A 58 10.34 2.69 -7.68
CA LYS A 58 10.30 3.47 -8.93
C LYS A 58 11.68 3.64 -9.58
N LYS A 59 12.73 3.70 -8.78
CA LYS A 59 14.10 3.84 -9.27
C LYS A 59 14.63 2.52 -9.84
N ARG A 60 14.19 1.39 -9.30
CA ARG A 60 14.67 0.05 -9.70
C ARG A 60 13.81 -0.55 -10.82
N PHE A 61 12.52 -0.28 -10.81
CA PHE A 61 11.55 -0.82 -11.76
C PHE A 61 10.74 0.32 -12.39
N PRO A 62 11.20 0.86 -13.53
CA PRO A 62 10.49 1.95 -14.21
C PRO A 62 9.11 1.49 -14.71
N PHE A 63 8.17 2.43 -14.74
CA PHE A 63 6.78 2.19 -15.11
C PHE A 63 6.61 1.61 -16.53
N GLN A 64 7.40 2.08 -17.49
CA GLN A 64 7.30 1.64 -18.88
C GLN A 64 8.48 0.77 -19.30
N PHE A 65 8.18 -0.44 -19.72
CA PHE A 65 9.15 -1.30 -20.37
C PHE A 65 9.24 -0.91 -21.86
N SER A 66 10.20 -0.08 -22.18
CA SER A 66 10.58 0.13 -23.57
C SER A 66 11.97 -0.45 -23.78
N TYR A 67 12.12 -1.37 -24.69
CA TYR A 67 13.41 -1.95 -25.04
C TYR A 67 14.45 -0.87 -25.40
N LYS A 68 13.98 0.28 -25.86
CA LYS A 68 14.82 1.41 -26.26
C LYS A 68 15.19 2.33 -25.08
N TYR A 69 14.32 2.41 -24.06
CA TYR A 69 14.47 3.36 -22.96
C TYR A 69 14.37 2.72 -21.58
N TRP A 70 14.41 1.40 -21.53
CA TRP A 70 14.35 0.72 -20.24
C TRP A 70 15.63 0.97 -19.47
N VAL A 71 15.49 1.62 -18.34
CA VAL A 71 16.59 1.96 -17.44
C VAL A 71 16.27 1.42 -16.05
N GLY A 72 16.04 0.12 -15.96
CA GLY A 72 16.04 -0.55 -14.67
C GLY A 72 17.47 -0.51 -14.12
N LYS A 73 17.62 -0.10 -12.86
CA LYS A 73 18.92 -0.01 -12.21
C LYS A 73 19.01 -1.03 -11.08
N PRO A 74 20.04 -1.88 -11.05
CA PRO A 74 20.28 -2.73 -9.89
C PRO A 74 20.62 -1.87 -8.68
N GLY A 75 20.25 -2.35 -7.51
CA GLY A 75 20.55 -1.66 -6.26
C GLY A 75 19.67 -2.13 -5.13
N ILE A 76 19.87 -1.54 -3.96
CA ILE A 76 19.13 -1.88 -2.75
C ILE A 76 17.70 -1.33 -2.86
N VAL A 77 16.73 -2.16 -2.46
CA VAL A 77 15.34 -1.74 -2.26
C VAL A 77 15.10 -1.68 -0.75
N ARG A 78 14.92 -0.48 -0.23
CA ARG A 78 14.66 -0.28 1.19
C ARG A 78 13.16 -0.44 1.47
N ALA A 79 12.83 -0.95 2.64
CA ALA A 79 11.45 -1.01 3.11
C ALA A 79 11.38 -0.33 4.48
N THR A 80 10.46 0.59 4.64
CA THR A 80 10.16 1.21 5.95
C THR A 80 8.86 0.63 6.45
N ILE A 81 8.93 -0.08 7.57
CA ILE A 81 7.75 -0.64 8.24
C ILE A 81 7.30 0.37 9.29
N HIS A 82 6.09 0.91 9.10
CA HIS A 82 5.51 1.88 10.03
C HIS A 82 4.84 1.16 11.22
N PRO A 83 4.62 1.86 12.34
CA PRO A 83 3.86 1.30 13.45
C PRO A 83 2.47 0.85 13.00
N GLN A 84 1.99 -0.26 13.56
CA GLN A 84 0.67 -0.79 13.22
C GLN A 84 -0.43 0.19 13.64
N ILE A 85 -1.47 0.24 12.82
CA ILE A 85 -2.67 1.05 13.07
C ILE A 85 -3.78 0.10 13.48
N GLU A 86 -4.29 0.28 14.70
CA GLU A 86 -5.39 -0.54 15.21
C GLU A 86 -6.71 -0.15 14.54
N THR A 87 -7.53 -1.16 14.26
CA THR A 87 -8.85 -0.97 13.66
C THR A 87 -9.98 -1.34 14.61
N LYS A 88 -9.66 -1.70 15.85
CA LYS A 88 -10.67 -2.05 16.87
C LYS A 88 -11.59 -0.86 17.16
N GLY A 89 -12.88 -1.10 17.11
CA GLY A 89 -13.89 -0.06 17.29
C GLY A 89 -14.21 0.73 16.01
N TYR A 90 -13.52 0.49 14.91
CA TYR A 90 -13.83 1.11 13.63
C TYR A 90 -15.02 0.42 12.97
N THR A 91 -15.86 1.21 12.31
CA THR A 91 -17.02 0.72 11.56
C THR A 91 -16.83 0.98 10.06
N SER A 92 -17.74 0.46 9.24
CA SER A 92 -17.71 0.70 7.80
C SER A 92 -17.71 2.18 7.41
N LYS A 93 -18.17 3.07 8.31
CA LYS A 93 -18.14 4.52 8.12
C LYS A 93 -16.74 5.09 8.25
N ASP A 94 -15.82 4.39 8.90
CA ASP A 94 -14.46 4.83 9.15
C ASP A 94 -13.47 4.45 8.04
N VAL A 95 -13.92 3.70 7.01
CA VAL A 95 -13.08 3.25 5.90
C VAL A 95 -12.36 4.43 5.23
N GLN A 96 -13.09 5.49 4.92
CA GLN A 96 -12.52 6.66 4.24
C GLN A 96 -11.50 7.39 5.12
N ARG A 97 -11.79 7.53 6.41
CA ARG A 97 -10.88 8.15 7.37
C ARG A 97 -9.60 7.35 7.52
N LEU A 98 -9.70 6.04 7.70
CA LEU A 98 -8.55 5.15 7.83
C LEU A 98 -7.71 5.15 6.56
N LYS A 99 -8.36 5.10 5.41
CA LYS A 99 -7.69 5.15 4.12
C LYS A 99 -6.91 6.46 3.94
N ALA A 100 -7.52 7.59 4.28
CA ALA A 100 -6.88 8.91 4.19
C ALA A 100 -5.68 9.02 5.14
N GLU A 101 -5.82 8.55 6.36
CA GLU A 101 -4.76 8.54 7.37
C GLU A 101 -3.53 7.74 6.91
N VAL A 102 -3.74 6.53 6.40
CA VAL A 102 -2.66 5.68 5.90
C VAL A 102 -2.03 6.28 4.65
N HIS A 103 -2.83 6.82 3.74
CA HIS A 103 -2.34 7.46 2.53
C HIS A 103 -1.44 8.66 2.84
N GLU A 104 -1.87 9.51 3.76
CA GLU A 104 -1.11 10.67 4.20
C GLU A 104 0.23 10.25 4.83
N LEU A 105 0.20 9.26 5.71
CA LEU A 105 1.41 8.72 6.35
C LEU A 105 2.43 8.24 5.32
N LEU A 106 2.00 7.45 4.35
CA LEU A 106 2.88 6.94 3.31
C LEU A 106 3.36 8.04 2.36
N CYS A 107 2.49 8.99 2.04
CA CYS A 107 2.83 10.14 1.21
C CYS A 107 3.92 11.01 1.85
N ASP A 108 3.78 11.30 3.13
CA ASP A 108 4.74 12.10 3.89
C ASP A 108 6.10 11.41 3.95
N LYS A 109 6.11 10.10 4.15
CA LYS A 109 7.35 9.34 4.14
C LYS A 109 8.02 9.37 2.77
N LEU A 110 7.27 9.22 1.70
CA LEU A 110 7.81 9.29 0.34
C LEU A 110 8.36 10.69 0.02
N LYS A 111 7.68 11.75 0.45
CA LYS A 111 8.19 13.12 0.31
C LYS A 111 9.48 13.32 1.07
N ALA A 112 9.59 12.79 2.28
CA ALA A 112 10.82 12.83 3.08
C ALA A 112 11.98 12.10 2.40
N GLU A 113 11.68 11.10 1.56
CA GLU A 113 12.68 10.35 0.79
C GLU A 113 12.98 11.01 -0.58
N GLY A 114 12.46 12.21 -0.84
CA GLY A 114 12.75 12.99 -2.05
C GLY A 114 11.74 12.84 -3.18
N TYR A 115 10.60 12.20 -2.96
CA TYR A 115 9.50 12.14 -3.93
C TYR A 115 8.55 13.30 -3.67
N ALA A 116 8.49 14.22 -4.57
CA ALA A 116 7.59 15.37 -4.46
C ALA A 116 6.14 15.01 -4.79
#